data_d237142ccffaf7ad918b9144bb5fef06
#
_entry.id   d237142ccffaf7ad918b9144bb5fef06
#
_cell.length_a   1.000
_cell.length_b   1.000
_cell.length_c   1.000
_cell.angle_alpha   90.00
_cell.angle_beta   90.00
_cell.angle_gamma   90.00
#
_symmetry.space_group_name_H-M   'P 1'
#
loop_
_entity.id
_entity.type
_entity.pdbx_description
1 polymer ?
#
loop_
_entity_poly.entity_id
_entity_poly.type
_entity_poly.pdbx_seq_one_letter_code
_entity_poly.pdbx_strand_id
1 'polypeptide(L)'
;EVDGEHQFEVLSTNGDTFLGGEDFDLKIIDYLVDEFKKESGFDLKSDPLALQRLKEGAEKAKIELSTSEQTEINLPYITADASGPKHFVHKITRAKLEGLVDDLVSKSLKPVQLALDDAKLKITDIDEILLVGGQTRMPLVQKMVKDFFSKEPKRDLNPDEAVAMGAAIQGSVLSGDTKDVLLLDVTPLTLGIETLGGVATPLIEKNTTIPTQKSQVFSTAEDNQSAVTVHVIQGERKQANQNKSLGQFNLEDIPPAPRGMPQIEVSFDLDANGILNVSAKDKKTGKEQSIVIKASSGLSDDDIENMIKDAEANAEEDKKFEGLVQAKNNADMLIHATRKTVDESGNSLSDEEKSSVEGALTALEEAVKSEDIEKIESSTKNLNELLTPLSEKLYKQSEDSSAVSYTHLRAHETRGN
;
A
#
# COMPACT_ATOMS: atom_id res chain seq x y z
N GLU A 1 -11.63 20.30 18.00
CA GLU A 1 -11.20 21.71 18.14
C GLU A 1 -9.89 21.75 18.90
N VAL A 2 -8.85 22.26 18.28
CA VAL A 2 -7.55 22.51 18.92
C VAL A 2 -7.34 24.02 18.84
N ASP A 3 -7.18 24.67 19.99
CA ASP A 3 -6.97 26.12 20.12
C ASP A 3 -8.05 27.01 19.45
N GLY A 4 -9.29 26.50 19.29
CA GLY A 4 -10.41 27.23 18.68
C GLY A 4 -10.49 27.08 17.15
N GLU A 5 -9.62 26.28 16.53
CA GLU A 5 -9.65 25.95 15.11
C GLU A 5 -10.32 24.59 14.87
N HIS A 6 -11.09 24.48 13.80
CA HIS A 6 -11.65 23.21 13.35
C HIS A 6 -10.59 22.45 12.53
N GLN A 7 -10.02 21.42 13.12
CA GLN A 7 -9.07 20.55 12.45
C GLN A 7 -9.82 19.32 11.89
N PHE A 8 -9.61 19.04 10.61
CA PHE A 8 -10.09 17.84 9.92
C PHE A 8 -8.90 17.00 9.52
N GLU A 9 -8.91 15.76 9.93
CA GLU A 9 -7.88 14.77 9.59
C GLU A 9 -8.53 13.60 8.85
N VAL A 10 -7.99 13.24 7.68
CA VAL A 10 -8.39 12.04 6.96
C VAL A 10 -7.67 10.86 7.60
N LEU A 11 -8.39 9.87 8.10
CA LEU A 11 -7.80 8.68 8.72
C LEU A 11 -7.55 7.56 7.72
N SER A 12 -8.44 7.42 6.73
CA SER A 12 -8.30 6.47 5.63
C SER A 12 -9.21 6.84 4.47
N THR A 13 -8.87 6.36 3.29
CA THR A 13 -9.69 6.45 2.08
C THR A 13 -9.73 5.11 1.38
N ASN A 14 -10.89 4.75 0.82
CA ASN A 14 -11.07 3.58 -0.02
C ASN A 14 -12.26 3.79 -0.95
N GLY A 15 -12.28 3.15 -2.13
CA GLY A 15 -13.34 3.32 -3.11
C GLY A 15 -13.30 2.28 -4.22
N ASP A 16 -14.30 2.32 -5.10
CA ASP A 16 -14.36 1.62 -6.37
C ASP A 16 -14.58 2.68 -7.45
N THR A 17 -13.54 3.03 -8.21
CA THR A 17 -13.55 4.06 -9.24
C THR A 17 -14.39 3.69 -10.46
N PHE A 18 -14.69 2.40 -10.61
CA PHE A 18 -15.54 1.88 -11.69
C PHE A 18 -17.00 1.71 -11.28
N LEU A 19 -17.39 2.09 -10.06
CA LEU A 19 -18.75 1.99 -9.58
C LEU A 19 -19.37 3.38 -9.40
N GLY A 20 -20.33 3.71 -10.26
CA GLY A 20 -21.00 5.02 -10.22
C GLY A 20 -22.43 4.97 -10.72
N GLY A 21 -23.09 6.14 -10.78
CA GLY A 21 -24.48 6.27 -11.20
C GLY A 21 -24.77 5.73 -12.60
N GLU A 22 -23.76 5.75 -13.49
CA GLU A 22 -23.89 5.24 -14.86
C GLU A 22 -24.08 3.73 -14.91
N ASP A 23 -23.48 2.96 -13.98
CA ASP A 23 -23.68 1.51 -13.91
C ASP A 23 -25.13 1.15 -13.56
N PHE A 24 -25.74 1.98 -12.72
CA PHE A 24 -27.17 1.85 -12.41
C PHE A 24 -28.03 2.13 -13.63
N ASP A 25 -27.68 3.15 -14.42
CA ASP A 25 -28.38 3.45 -15.66
C ASP A 25 -28.25 2.31 -16.66
N LEU A 26 -27.07 1.71 -16.81
CA LEU A 26 -26.82 0.56 -17.68
C LEU A 26 -27.71 -0.64 -17.31
N LYS A 27 -27.89 -0.94 -16.02
CA LYS A 27 -28.82 -2.00 -15.57
C LYS A 27 -30.26 -1.72 -15.99
N ILE A 28 -30.69 -0.46 -15.91
CA ILE A 28 -32.03 -0.06 -16.36
C ILE A 28 -32.13 -0.17 -17.88
N ILE A 29 -31.12 0.30 -18.61
CA ILE A 29 -31.08 0.24 -20.09
C ILE A 29 -31.17 -1.22 -20.56
N ASP A 30 -30.35 -2.11 -20.00
CA ASP A 30 -30.39 -3.53 -20.36
C ASP A 30 -31.78 -4.14 -20.13
N TYR A 31 -32.36 -3.82 -18.98
CA TYR A 31 -33.73 -4.25 -18.68
C TYR A 31 -34.74 -3.72 -19.69
N LEU A 32 -34.70 -2.43 -20.05
CA LEU A 32 -35.62 -1.81 -21.01
C LEU A 32 -35.44 -2.36 -22.43
N VAL A 33 -34.21 -2.64 -22.84
CA VAL A 33 -33.93 -3.28 -24.13
C VAL A 33 -34.55 -4.66 -24.20
N ASP A 34 -34.40 -5.45 -23.13
CA ASP A 34 -34.97 -6.78 -23.05
C ASP A 34 -36.53 -6.75 -23.08
N GLU A 35 -37.17 -5.81 -22.38
CA GLU A 35 -38.60 -5.63 -22.41
C GLU A 35 -39.09 -5.21 -23.79
N PHE A 36 -38.46 -4.22 -24.42
CA PHE A 36 -38.79 -3.81 -25.77
C PHE A 36 -38.61 -4.94 -26.80
N LYS A 37 -37.56 -5.75 -26.67
CA LYS A 37 -37.32 -6.90 -27.53
C LYS A 37 -38.43 -7.98 -27.39
N LYS A 38 -38.92 -8.19 -26.17
CA LYS A 38 -40.06 -9.11 -25.93
C LYS A 38 -41.34 -8.62 -26.59
N GLU A 39 -41.59 -7.31 -26.57
CA GLU A 39 -42.82 -6.71 -27.12
C GLU A 39 -42.76 -6.56 -28.64
N SER A 40 -41.65 -6.12 -29.19
CA SER A 40 -41.52 -5.72 -30.61
C SER A 40 -40.76 -6.70 -31.47
N GLY A 41 -40.00 -7.63 -30.87
CA GLY A 41 -39.06 -8.50 -31.55
C GLY A 41 -37.78 -7.80 -32.05
N PHE A 42 -37.67 -6.48 -31.83
CA PHE A 42 -36.54 -5.66 -32.32
C PHE A 42 -35.51 -5.40 -31.21
N ASP A 43 -34.22 -5.52 -31.53
CA ASP A 43 -33.12 -5.28 -30.59
C ASP A 43 -32.60 -3.87 -30.72
N LEU A 44 -32.90 -3.02 -29.74
CA LEU A 44 -32.46 -1.63 -29.71
C LEU A 44 -30.91 -1.45 -29.53
N LYS A 45 -30.18 -2.48 -29.15
CA LYS A 45 -28.70 -2.39 -29.00
C LYS A 45 -28.00 -2.08 -30.34
N SER A 46 -28.65 -2.37 -31.45
CA SER A 46 -28.12 -2.08 -32.79
C SER A 46 -28.38 -0.63 -33.29
N ASP A 47 -29.18 0.16 -32.56
CA ASP A 47 -29.54 1.54 -32.92
C ASP A 47 -28.96 2.55 -31.92
N PRO A 48 -27.84 3.24 -32.26
CA PRO A 48 -27.20 4.21 -31.35
C PRO A 48 -28.10 5.37 -30.92
N LEU A 49 -29.00 5.82 -31.78
CA LEU A 49 -29.95 6.90 -31.46
C LEU A 49 -30.99 6.43 -30.45
N ALA A 50 -31.49 5.20 -30.61
CA ALA A 50 -32.41 4.59 -29.66
C ALA A 50 -31.73 4.39 -28.30
N LEU A 51 -30.47 3.91 -28.29
CA LEU A 51 -29.70 3.74 -27.05
C LEU A 51 -29.50 5.05 -26.30
N GLN A 52 -29.17 6.16 -27.01
CA GLN A 52 -29.02 7.46 -26.38
C GLN A 52 -30.32 7.93 -25.71
N ARG A 53 -31.46 7.74 -26.37
CA ARG A 53 -32.76 8.08 -25.80
C ARG A 53 -33.18 7.17 -24.65
N LEU A 54 -32.79 5.89 -24.71
CA LEU A 54 -32.96 4.98 -23.58
C LEU A 54 -32.13 5.40 -22.38
N LYS A 55 -30.87 5.84 -22.59
CA LYS A 55 -29.99 6.34 -21.52
C LYS A 55 -30.63 7.53 -20.81
N GLU A 56 -31.09 8.53 -21.56
CA GLU A 56 -31.79 9.70 -21.00
C GLU A 56 -33.05 9.32 -20.25
N GLY A 57 -33.84 8.37 -20.80
CA GLY A 57 -35.07 7.85 -20.17
C GLY A 57 -34.79 7.04 -18.90
N ALA A 58 -33.72 6.25 -18.91
CA ALA A 58 -33.30 5.44 -17.76
C ALA A 58 -32.79 6.31 -16.60
N GLU A 59 -31.92 7.27 -16.87
CA GLU A 59 -31.41 8.22 -15.89
C GLU A 59 -32.56 9.03 -15.26
N LYS A 60 -33.45 9.56 -16.08
CA LYS A 60 -34.63 10.28 -15.60
C LYS A 60 -35.50 9.38 -14.70
N ALA A 61 -35.76 8.15 -15.11
CA ALA A 61 -36.54 7.20 -14.32
C ALA A 61 -35.84 6.87 -12.98
N LYS A 62 -34.50 6.66 -12.98
CA LYS A 62 -33.71 6.46 -11.77
C LYS A 62 -33.89 7.61 -10.78
N ILE A 63 -33.79 8.86 -11.26
CA ILE A 63 -33.96 10.07 -10.46
C ILE A 63 -35.39 10.14 -9.88
N GLU A 64 -36.41 9.95 -10.71
CA GLU A 64 -37.81 10.00 -10.29
C GLU A 64 -38.16 8.90 -9.25
N LEU A 65 -37.61 7.69 -9.42
CA LEU A 65 -37.79 6.58 -8.49
C LEU A 65 -37.10 6.77 -7.13
N SER A 66 -36.23 7.75 -6.98
CA SER A 66 -35.69 8.14 -5.68
C SER A 66 -36.76 8.77 -4.76
N THR A 67 -37.80 9.39 -5.35
CA THR A 67 -38.89 10.04 -4.61
C THR A 67 -40.23 9.37 -4.82
N SER A 68 -40.47 8.73 -5.98
CA SER A 68 -41.72 8.09 -6.37
C SER A 68 -41.63 6.58 -6.31
N GLU A 69 -42.76 5.89 -6.04
CA GLU A 69 -42.80 4.42 -6.02
C GLU A 69 -42.83 3.79 -7.42
N GLN A 70 -43.25 4.56 -8.43
CA GLN A 70 -43.31 4.13 -9.83
C GLN A 70 -43.15 5.34 -10.76
N THR A 71 -42.65 5.09 -11.96
CA THR A 71 -42.60 6.09 -13.05
C THR A 71 -42.89 5.42 -14.40
N GLU A 72 -43.17 6.25 -15.40
CA GLU A 72 -43.41 5.82 -16.78
C GLU A 72 -42.32 6.37 -17.71
N ILE A 73 -41.63 5.47 -18.39
CA ILE A 73 -40.69 5.81 -19.45
C ILE A 73 -41.45 5.83 -20.76
N ASN A 74 -41.59 7.01 -21.40
CA ASN A 74 -42.30 7.21 -22.64
C ASN A 74 -41.34 7.71 -23.72
N LEU A 75 -41.02 6.85 -24.67
CA LEU A 75 -40.10 7.11 -25.77
C LEU A 75 -40.84 6.94 -27.12
N PRO A 76 -41.59 7.97 -27.54
CA PRO A 76 -42.29 7.93 -28.82
C PRO A 76 -41.30 7.91 -29.98
N TYR A 77 -41.59 7.13 -31.03
CA TYR A 77 -40.73 7.02 -32.21
C TYR A 77 -39.31 6.59 -31.87
N ILE A 78 -39.15 5.59 -30.99
CA ILE A 78 -37.83 5.10 -30.51
C ILE A 78 -37.04 4.49 -31.66
N THR A 79 -37.69 3.78 -32.56
CA THR A 79 -37.14 3.20 -33.79
C THR A 79 -38.20 3.01 -34.83
N ALA A 80 -37.84 2.52 -36.03
CA ALA A 80 -38.78 2.17 -37.09
C ALA A 80 -38.36 0.88 -37.81
N ASP A 81 -39.33 0.08 -38.25
CA ASP A 81 -39.11 -1.07 -39.10
C ASP A 81 -39.99 -1.05 -40.34
N ALA A 82 -40.03 -2.12 -41.11
CA ALA A 82 -40.88 -2.24 -42.31
C ALA A 82 -42.39 -2.06 -42.03
N SER A 83 -42.83 -2.23 -40.78
CA SER A 83 -44.24 -2.01 -40.36
C SER A 83 -44.52 -0.60 -39.90
N GLY A 84 -43.48 0.29 -39.87
CA GLY A 84 -43.60 1.68 -39.48
C GLY A 84 -42.89 2.04 -38.17
N PRO A 85 -43.18 3.25 -37.64
CA PRO A 85 -42.55 3.72 -36.42
C PRO A 85 -43.00 2.90 -35.20
N LYS A 86 -42.03 2.66 -34.28
CA LYS A 86 -42.27 1.98 -33.00
C LYS A 86 -42.19 3.01 -31.87
N HIS A 87 -43.06 2.80 -30.89
CA HIS A 87 -43.09 3.58 -29.65
C HIS A 87 -42.80 2.64 -28.50
N PHE A 88 -42.17 3.18 -27.46
CA PHE A 88 -41.93 2.42 -26.24
C PHE A 88 -42.47 3.17 -25.04
N VAL A 89 -43.42 2.56 -24.36
CA VAL A 89 -43.99 3.08 -23.12
C VAL A 89 -43.92 1.96 -22.08
N HIS A 90 -43.14 2.19 -21.04
CA HIS A 90 -42.91 1.17 -20.03
C HIS A 90 -43.01 1.76 -18.62
N LYS A 91 -43.73 1.05 -17.74
CA LYS A 91 -43.84 1.42 -16.32
C LYS A 91 -42.83 0.63 -15.53
N ILE A 92 -42.02 1.32 -14.75
CA ILE A 92 -41.04 0.74 -13.84
C ILE A 92 -41.34 1.17 -12.41
N THR A 93 -41.22 0.23 -11.47
CA THR A 93 -41.39 0.50 -10.03
C THR A 93 -40.06 0.61 -9.34
N ARG A 94 -40.00 1.32 -8.19
CA ARG A 94 -38.82 1.38 -7.33
C ARG A 94 -38.35 -0.02 -6.93
N ALA A 95 -39.26 -0.91 -6.51
CA ALA A 95 -38.90 -2.28 -6.14
C ALA A 95 -38.22 -3.05 -7.29
N LYS A 96 -38.65 -2.80 -8.55
CA LYS A 96 -38.02 -3.42 -9.72
C LYS A 96 -36.60 -2.84 -9.91
N LEU A 97 -36.43 -1.53 -9.83
CA LEU A 97 -35.11 -0.89 -9.91
C LEU A 97 -34.18 -1.42 -8.83
N GLU A 98 -34.61 -1.42 -7.57
CA GLU A 98 -33.81 -1.91 -6.45
C GLU A 98 -33.35 -3.35 -6.65
N GLY A 99 -34.24 -4.23 -7.17
CA GLY A 99 -33.86 -5.60 -7.51
C GLY A 99 -32.88 -5.72 -8.68
N LEU A 100 -32.84 -4.75 -9.61
CA LEU A 100 -31.86 -4.73 -10.71
C LEU A 100 -30.46 -4.31 -10.28
N VAL A 101 -30.33 -3.50 -9.21
CA VAL A 101 -29.08 -2.84 -8.81
C VAL A 101 -28.60 -3.26 -7.42
N ASP A 102 -29.24 -4.23 -6.79
CA ASP A 102 -28.88 -4.71 -5.45
C ASP A 102 -27.41 -5.17 -5.37
N ASP A 103 -26.93 -5.83 -6.42
CA ASP A 103 -25.53 -6.25 -6.53
C ASP A 103 -24.54 -5.08 -6.55
N LEU A 104 -24.90 -3.96 -7.20
CA LEU A 104 -24.06 -2.77 -7.27
C LEU A 104 -23.98 -2.08 -5.90
N VAL A 105 -25.13 -1.93 -5.23
CA VAL A 105 -25.15 -1.32 -3.89
C VAL A 105 -24.41 -2.19 -2.88
N SER A 106 -24.58 -3.51 -2.95
CA SER A 106 -23.85 -4.45 -2.07
C SER A 106 -22.34 -4.38 -2.25
N LYS A 107 -21.86 -4.21 -3.48
CA LYS A 107 -20.42 -4.04 -3.76
C LYS A 107 -19.82 -2.80 -3.08
N SER A 108 -20.58 -1.70 -2.98
CA SER A 108 -20.09 -0.45 -2.37
C SER A 108 -19.79 -0.58 -0.87
N LEU A 109 -20.30 -1.60 -0.19
CA LEU A 109 -20.03 -1.81 1.24
C LEU A 109 -18.63 -2.39 1.51
N LYS A 110 -18.03 -3.09 0.53
CA LYS A 110 -16.67 -3.63 0.70
C LYS A 110 -15.63 -2.52 0.91
N PRO A 111 -15.54 -1.47 0.06
CA PRO A 111 -14.67 -0.33 0.31
C PRO A 111 -14.92 0.36 1.66
N VAL A 112 -16.18 0.45 2.10
CA VAL A 112 -16.51 1.02 3.42
C VAL A 112 -15.88 0.20 4.54
N GLN A 113 -15.98 -1.14 4.48
CA GLN A 113 -15.35 -2.00 5.48
C GLN A 113 -13.83 -1.87 5.46
N LEU A 114 -13.21 -1.88 4.27
CA LEU A 114 -11.76 -1.72 4.15
C LEU A 114 -11.27 -0.37 4.71
N ALA A 115 -12.02 0.72 4.49
CA ALA A 115 -11.67 2.02 5.06
C ALA A 115 -11.72 2.02 6.59
N LEU A 116 -12.70 1.33 7.19
CA LEU A 116 -12.78 1.17 8.64
C LEU A 116 -11.60 0.34 9.19
N ASP A 117 -11.27 -0.74 8.51
CA ASP A 117 -10.16 -1.63 8.90
C ASP A 117 -8.81 -0.90 8.80
N ASP A 118 -8.57 -0.15 7.72
CA ASP A 118 -7.37 0.67 7.51
C ASP A 118 -7.24 1.78 8.58
N ALA A 119 -8.35 2.42 8.93
CA ALA A 119 -8.41 3.40 10.02
C ALA A 119 -8.32 2.76 11.42
N LYS A 120 -8.37 1.41 11.53
CA LYS A 120 -8.42 0.66 12.80
C LYS A 120 -9.62 1.05 13.68
N LEU A 121 -10.72 1.42 13.04
CA LEU A 121 -11.97 1.81 13.67
C LEU A 121 -13.03 0.70 13.58
N LYS A 122 -13.88 0.64 14.59
CA LYS A 122 -15.08 -0.20 14.57
C LYS A 122 -16.27 0.62 14.08
N ILE A 123 -17.29 -0.03 13.57
CA ILE A 123 -18.56 0.59 13.17
C ILE A 123 -19.16 1.44 14.31
N THR A 124 -18.98 0.99 15.56
CA THR A 124 -19.46 1.71 16.75
C THR A 124 -18.76 3.02 17.03
N ASP A 125 -17.53 3.18 16.53
CA ASP A 125 -16.68 4.35 16.77
C ASP A 125 -17.02 5.50 15.80
N ILE A 126 -17.89 5.25 14.81
CA ILE A 126 -18.37 6.26 13.86
C ILE A 126 -19.51 7.05 14.48
N ASP A 127 -19.31 8.33 14.67
CA ASP A 127 -20.32 9.24 15.22
C ASP A 127 -21.36 9.62 14.20
N GLU A 128 -20.96 10.00 12.99
CA GLU A 128 -21.82 10.53 11.96
C GLU A 128 -21.51 9.92 10.58
N ILE A 129 -22.55 9.78 9.77
CA ILE A 129 -22.46 9.26 8.41
C ILE A 129 -23.01 10.34 7.48
N LEU A 130 -22.19 10.80 6.55
CA LEU A 130 -22.56 11.79 5.56
C LEU A 130 -22.66 11.10 4.18
N LEU A 131 -23.81 11.25 3.52
CA LEU A 131 -24.01 10.76 2.16
C LEU A 131 -23.80 11.89 1.18
N VAL A 132 -22.86 11.69 0.24
CA VAL A 132 -22.43 12.69 -0.73
C VAL A 132 -22.56 12.14 -2.14
N GLY A 133 -22.92 12.99 -3.10
CA GLY A 133 -23.18 12.61 -4.49
C GLY A 133 -24.62 12.20 -4.78
N GLY A 134 -25.11 12.50 -5.99
CA GLY A 134 -26.52 12.31 -6.38
C GLY A 134 -27.02 10.86 -6.27
N GLN A 135 -26.16 9.86 -6.47
CA GLN A 135 -26.54 8.44 -6.36
C GLN A 135 -26.95 8.05 -4.94
N THR A 136 -26.45 8.75 -3.90
CA THR A 136 -26.83 8.49 -2.51
C THR A 136 -28.27 8.90 -2.16
N ARG A 137 -28.97 9.59 -3.07
CA ARG A 137 -30.42 9.87 -2.93
C ARG A 137 -31.29 8.62 -3.05
N MET A 138 -30.74 7.55 -3.62
CA MET A 138 -31.44 6.29 -3.81
C MET A 138 -31.83 5.65 -2.47
N PRO A 139 -33.13 5.30 -2.25
CA PRO A 139 -33.56 4.72 -0.96
C PRO A 139 -32.84 3.44 -0.57
N LEU A 140 -32.52 2.56 -1.54
CA LEU A 140 -31.76 1.34 -1.29
C LEU A 140 -30.36 1.63 -0.73
N VAL A 141 -29.63 2.61 -1.29
CA VAL A 141 -28.31 3.01 -0.81
C VAL A 141 -28.42 3.50 0.64
N GLN A 142 -29.36 4.40 0.92
CA GLN A 142 -29.58 4.93 2.27
C GLN A 142 -29.92 3.82 3.27
N LYS A 143 -30.77 2.88 2.87
CA LYS A 143 -31.16 1.73 3.69
C LYS A 143 -29.96 0.84 4.00
N MET A 144 -29.18 0.46 2.98
CA MET A 144 -28.05 -0.44 3.16
C MET A 144 -26.95 0.19 4.03
N VAL A 145 -26.68 1.49 3.87
CA VAL A 145 -25.74 2.22 4.74
C VAL A 145 -26.27 2.27 6.17
N LYS A 146 -27.57 2.57 6.35
CA LYS A 146 -28.20 2.53 7.69
C LYS A 146 -28.08 1.15 8.34
N ASP A 147 -28.39 0.10 7.58
CA ASP A 147 -28.36 -1.28 8.08
C ASP A 147 -26.92 -1.69 8.45
N PHE A 148 -25.92 -1.30 7.64
CA PHE A 148 -24.50 -1.57 7.89
C PHE A 148 -23.99 -0.88 9.16
N PHE A 149 -24.23 0.41 9.33
CA PHE A 149 -23.78 1.18 10.48
C PHE A 149 -24.71 1.12 11.71
N SER A 150 -25.92 0.58 11.54
CA SER A 150 -27.00 0.65 12.55
C SER A 150 -27.31 2.08 13.03
N LYS A 151 -27.02 3.07 12.18
CA LYS A 151 -27.24 4.50 12.41
C LYS A 151 -27.89 5.16 11.19
N GLU A 152 -28.76 6.18 11.42
CA GLU A 152 -29.29 6.99 10.33
C GLU A 152 -28.21 7.92 9.76
N PRO A 153 -27.98 7.90 8.42
CA PRO A 153 -27.17 8.91 7.78
C PRO A 153 -27.78 10.31 7.93
N LYS A 154 -26.95 11.33 8.08
CA LYS A 154 -27.40 12.73 8.10
C LYS A 154 -28.00 13.13 6.75
N ARG A 155 -29.07 13.93 6.78
CA ARG A 155 -29.83 14.37 5.60
C ARG A 155 -29.90 15.88 5.45
N ASP A 156 -29.26 16.63 6.33
CA ASP A 156 -29.22 18.10 6.34
C ASP A 156 -28.24 18.70 5.35
N LEU A 157 -27.35 17.87 4.76
CA LEU A 157 -26.43 18.27 3.74
C LEU A 157 -27.00 17.95 2.34
N ASN A 158 -26.91 18.92 1.40
CA ASN A 158 -27.26 18.63 0.00
C ASN A 158 -26.16 17.79 -0.64
N PRO A 159 -26.43 16.52 -1.00
CA PRO A 159 -25.41 15.61 -1.52
C PRO A 159 -24.83 16.06 -2.86
N ASP A 160 -25.55 16.86 -3.64
CA ASP A 160 -25.09 17.35 -4.96
C ASP A 160 -24.12 18.55 -4.84
N GLU A 161 -24.22 19.32 -3.75
CA GLU A 161 -23.47 20.56 -3.55
C GLU A 161 -22.30 20.42 -2.57
N ALA A 162 -22.30 19.37 -1.75
CA ALA A 162 -21.35 19.19 -0.63
C ALA A 162 -19.88 19.29 -1.08
N VAL A 163 -19.53 18.65 -2.20
CA VAL A 163 -18.15 18.66 -2.73
C VAL A 163 -17.77 20.05 -3.23
N ALA A 164 -18.69 20.73 -3.96
CA ALA A 164 -18.43 22.08 -4.46
C ALA A 164 -18.28 23.08 -3.30
N MET A 165 -19.09 22.95 -2.25
CA MET A 165 -18.97 23.77 -1.05
C MET A 165 -17.65 23.53 -0.31
N GLY A 166 -17.24 22.28 -0.16
CA GLY A 166 -15.96 21.90 0.44
C GLY A 166 -14.77 22.46 -0.35
N ALA A 167 -14.81 22.35 -1.69
CA ALA A 167 -13.80 22.92 -2.56
C ALA A 167 -13.72 24.46 -2.45
N ALA A 168 -14.86 25.15 -2.33
CA ALA A 168 -14.89 26.58 -2.13
C ALA A 168 -14.31 27.00 -0.77
N ILE A 169 -14.60 26.26 0.29
CA ILE A 169 -14.03 26.48 1.62
C ILE A 169 -12.51 26.26 1.58
N GLN A 170 -12.05 25.18 0.99
CA GLN A 170 -10.62 24.90 0.85
C GLN A 170 -9.90 25.95 0.01
N GLY A 171 -10.52 26.44 -1.06
CA GLY A 171 -10.02 27.57 -1.85
C GLY A 171 -9.86 28.83 -1.02
N SER A 172 -10.83 29.14 -0.14
CA SER A 172 -10.78 30.27 0.79
C SER A 172 -9.66 30.12 1.85
N VAL A 173 -9.40 28.90 2.32
CA VAL A 173 -8.26 28.61 3.22
C VAL A 173 -6.93 28.85 2.51
N LEU A 174 -6.78 28.33 1.27
CA LEU A 174 -5.57 28.49 0.48
C LEU A 174 -5.29 29.94 0.10
N SER A 175 -6.33 30.77 -0.12
CA SER A 175 -6.19 32.23 -0.37
C SER A 175 -5.88 33.01 0.92
N GLY A 176 -6.04 32.39 2.09
CA GLY A 176 -5.84 33.05 3.38
C GLY A 176 -7.03 33.86 3.90
N ASP A 177 -8.19 33.78 3.23
CA ASP A 177 -9.42 34.47 3.62
C ASP A 177 -10.10 33.78 4.82
N THR A 178 -9.94 32.47 4.94
CA THR A 178 -10.43 31.63 6.06
C THR A 178 -9.24 31.00 6.79
N LYS A 179 -9.19 31.14 8.11
CA LYS A 179 -8.09 30.60 8.95
C LYS A 179 -8.55 29.52 9.92
N ASP A 180 -9.85 29.33 10.07
CA ASP A 180 -10.44 28.53 11.13
C ASP A 180 -10.62 27.05 10.74
N VAL A 181 -10.16 26.63 9.55
CA VAL A 181 -10.30 25.28 9.04
C VAL A 181 -8.95 24.77 8.52
N LEU A 182 -8.46 23.68 9.08
CA LEU A 182 -7.27 22.97 8.61
C LEU A 182 -7.68 21.57 8.14
N LEU A 183 -7.44 21.27 6.87
CA LEU A 183 -7.61 19.92 6.32
C LEU A 183 -6.23 19.28 6.17
N LEU A 184 -6.04 18.14 6.84
CA LEU A 184 -4.86 17.31 6.71
C LEU A 184 -5.21 16.12 5.81
N ASP A 185 -4.53 16.02 4.69
CA ASP A 185 -4.70 14.93 3.73
C ASP A 185 -3.81 13.72 4.10
N VAL A 186 -3.95 12.60 3.39
CA VAL A 186 -3.18 11.38 3.60
C VAL A 186 -2.52 10.89 2.31
N THR A 187 -1.44 10.12 2.48
CA THR A 187 -0.81 9.43 1.34
C THR A 187 -1.73 8.33 0.82
N PRO A 188 -2.01 8.27 -0.50
CA PRO A 188 -2.88 7.23 -1.07
C PRO A 188 -2.22 5.85 -1.14
N LEU A 189 -0.90 5.80 -1.22
CA LEU A 189 -0.09 4.59 -1.30
C LEU A 189 1.16 4.70 -0.43
N THR A 190 1.67 3.54 -0.01
CA THR A 190 2.93 3.42 0.72
C THR A 190 4.11 3.93 -0.11
N LEU A 191 4.98 4.72 0.53
CA LEU A 191 6.24 5.22 -0.01
C LEU A 191 7.40 4.50 0.69
N GLY A 192 8.35 4.01 -0.08
CA GLY A 192 9.46 3.25 0.46
C GLY A 192 10.66 3.21 -0.47
N ILE A 193 11.62 2.37 -0.12
CA ILE A 193 12.81 2.12 -0.93
C ILE A 193 12.98 0.63 -1.20
N GLU A 194 13.70 0.32 -2.28
CA GLU A 194 14.19 -1.03 -2.54
C GLU A 194 15.37 -1.33 -1.63
N THR A 195 15.33 -2.48 -0.98
CA THR A 195 16.40 -3.00 -0.12
C THR A 195 16.94 -4.33 -0.64
N LEU A 196 17.96 -4.87 0.04
CA LEU A 196 18.68 -6.07 -0.36
C LEU A 196 17.72 -7.25 -0.67
N GLY A 197 17.87 -7.82 -1.87
CA GLY A 197 17.01 -8.88 -2.35
C GLY A 197 15.77 -8.41 -3.11
N GLY A 198 15.67 -7.11 -3.45
CA GLY A 198 14.53 -6.55 -4.20
C GLY A 198 13.28 -6.36 -3.35
N VAL A 199 13.41 -6.25 -2.03
CA VAL A 199 12.29 -6.05 -1.10
C VAL A 199 11.89 -4.58 -1.06
N ALA A 200 10.59 -4.31 -1.13
CA ALA A 200 10.00 -3.01 -0.87
C ALA A 200 9.94 -2.75 0.65
N THR A 201 10.78 -1.86 1.15
CA THR A 201 10.80 -1.49 2.57
C THR A 201 10.06 -0.16 2.76
N PRO A 202 8.94 -0.14 3.50
CA PRO A 202 8.14 1.05 3.71
C PRO A 202 8.85 2.04 4.64
N LEU A 203 8.72 3.35 4.33
CA LEU A 203 9.09 4.45 5.23
C LEU A 203 7.86 5.27 5.63
N ILE A 204 6.97 5.58 4.68
CA ILE A 204 5.68 6.24 4.94
C ILE A 204 4.59 5.29 4.46
N GLU A 205 3.80 4.74 5.36
CA GLU A 205 2.71 3.83 5.02
C GLU A 205 1.53 4.59 4.37
N LYS A 206 0.72 3.89 3.57
CA LYS A 206 -0.54 4.44 3.04
C LYS A 206 -1.40 4.99 4.19
N ASN A 207 -2.23 5.98 3.90
CA ASN A 207 -3.09 6.65 4.87
C ASN A 207 -2.32 7.37 6.00
N THR A 208 -1.04 7.68 5.80
CA THR A 208 -0.29 8.56 6.71
C THR A 208 -0.64 10.01 6.41
N THR A 209 -1.05 10.75 7.44
CA THR A 209 -1.37 12.19 7.35
C THR A 209 -0.16 13.00 6.87
N ILE A 210 -0.38 13.94 5.95
CA ILE A 210 0.62 14.84 5.43
C ILE A 210 0.35 16.29 5.89
N PRO A 211 1.39 17.12 6.15
CA PRO A 211 2.81 16.84 5.94
C PRO A 211 3.40 15.86 6.97
N THR A 212 4.39 15.07 6.54
CA THR A 212 5.05 14.09 7.41
C THR A 212 6.52 13.91 7.07
N GLN A 213 7.33 13.58 8.07
CA GLN A 213 8.72 13.24 7.90
C GLN A 213 9.03 11.91 8.59
N LYS A 214 9.71 11.02 7.89
CA LYS A 214 10.16 9.71 8.41
C LYS A 214 11.59 9.45 7.98
N SER A 215 12.38 8.86 8.88
CA SER A 215 13.74 8.45 8.58
C SER A 215 14.04 7.06 9.13
N GLN A 216 14.89 6.33 8.41
CA GLN A 216 15.37 5.03 8.82
C GLN A 216 16.85 4.87 8.46
N VAL A 217 17.59 4.15 9.29
CA VAL A 217 19.01 3.88 9.05
C VAL A 217 19.17 2.53 8.36
N PHE A 218 19.86 2.55 7.25
CA PHE A 218 20.24 1.39 6.44
C PHE A 218 21.75 1.22 6.46
N SER A 219 22.25 0.16 5.85
CA SER A 219 23.67 -0.11 5.75
C SER A 219 24.06 -0.65 4.37
N THR A 220 25.36 -0.86 4.14
CA THR A 220 25.87 -1.46 2.91
C THR A 220 25.61 -2.98 2.86
N ALA A 221 25.37 -3.50 1.67
CA ALA A 221 25.14 -4.92 1.39
C ALA A 221 26.46 -5.70 1.21
N GLU A 222 27.54 -5.01 0.80
CA GLU A 222 28.82 -5.61 0.47
C GLU A 222 29.96 -4.95 1.24
N ASP A 223 31.07 -5.71 1.41
CA ASP A 223 32.30 -5.17 2.00
C ASP A 223 32.94 -4.11 1.09
N ASN A 224 33.41 -3.03 1.70
CA ASN A 224 34.08 -1.92 1.00
C ASN A 224 33.22 -1.27 -0.10
N GLN A 225 31.90 -1.34 0.01
CA GLN A 225 30.97 -0.69 -0.90
C GLN A 225 31.14 0.84 -0.80
N SER A 226 31.51 1.48 -1.90
CA SER A 226 31.81 2.92 -1.96
C SER A 226 30.62 3.81 -2.30
N ALA A 227 29.50 3.22 -2.73
CA ALA A 227 28.27 3.92 -3.08
C ALA A 227 27.03 3.07 -2.75
N VAL A 228 25.92 3.74 -2.41
CA VAL A 228 24.61 3.12 -2.22
C VAL A 228 23.60 3.78 -3.15
N THR A 229 22.88 2.97 -3.92
CA THR A 229 21.77 3.43 -4.73
C THR A 229 20.50 3.42 -3.89
N VAL A 230 19.82 4.56 -3.80
CA VAL A 230 18.50 4.69 -3.19
C VAL A 230 17.47 4.70 -4.30
N HIS A 231 16.71 3.62 -4.44
CA HIS A 231 15.60 3.49 -5.38
C HIS A 231 14.30 3.73 -4.63
N VAL A 232 13.63 4.84 -4.96
CA VAL A 232 12.37 5.28 -4.33
C VAL A 232 11.21 4.69 -5.08
N ILE A 233 10.32 4.04 -4.36
CA ILE A 233 9.16 3.31 -4.90
C ILE A 233 7.87 3.69 -4.20
N GLN A 234 6.74 3.50 -4.89
CA GLN A 234 5.40 3.71 -4.38
C GLN A 234 4.51 2.52 -4.71
N GLY A 235 3.80 1.99 -3.72
CA GLY A 235 2.87 0.87 -3.86
C GLY A 235 2.86 -0.07 -2.67
N GLU A 236 2.01 -1.11 -2.77
CA GLU A 236 1.73 -2.04 -1.66
C GLU A 236 2.37 -3.43 -1.83
N ARG A 237 3.00 -3.71 -2.99
CA ARG A 237 3.65 -5.00 -3.25
C ARG A 237 4.95 -5.13 -2.48
N LYS A 238 5.27 -6.33 -1.97
CA LYS A 238 6.53 -6.61 -1.26
C LYS A 238 7.75 -6.72 -2.17
N GLN A 239 7.54 -6.98 -3.45
CA GLN A 239 8.58 -6.95 -4.47
C GLN A 239 8.74 -5.52 -5.00
N ALA A 240 9.94 -4.94 -4.90
CA ALA A 240 10.20 -3.55 -5.31
C ALA A 240 9.88 -3.29 -6.78
N ASN A 241 10.18 -4.25 -7.67
CA ASN A 241 9.94 -4.15 -9.11
C ASN A 241 8.45 -4.24 -9.52
N GLN A 242 7.57 -4.63 -8.60
CA GLN A 242 6.11 -4.65 -8.81
C GLN A 242 5.44 -3.35 -8.34
N ASN A 243 6.21 -2.41 -7.80
CA ASN A 243 5.74 -1.10 -7.40
C ASN A 243 6.15 -0.02 -8.41
N LYS A 244 5.53 1.14 -8.32
CA LYS A 244 5.87 2.29 -9.15
C LYS A 244 7.23 2.86 -8.75
N SER A 245 8.18 2.88 -9.69
CA SER A 245 9.43 3.62 -9.48
C SER A 245 9.17 5.12 -9.56
N LEU A 246 9.55 5.85 -8.52
CA LEU A 246 9.46 7.31 -8.47
C LEU A 246 10.78 7.98 -8.85
N GLY A 247 11.89 7.29 -8.68
CA GLY A 247 13.22 7.78 -9.03
C GLY A 247 14.32 7.03 -8.28
N GLN A 248 15.56 7.31 -8.66
CA GLN A 248 16.72 6.75 -7.99
C GLN A 248 17.87 7.75 -7.98
N PHE A 249 18.72 7.67 -6.96
CA PHE A 249 19.93 8.46 -6.84
C PHE A 249 21.01 7.70 -6.09
N ASN A 250 22.26 8.11 -6.22
CA ASN A 250 23.39 7.46 -5.57
C ASN A 250 23.98 8.36 -4.47
N LEU A 251 24.22 7.78 -3.31
CA LEU A 251 25.12 8.35 -2.31
C LEU A 251 26.51 7.74 -2.54
N GLU A 252 27.44 8.55 -2.98
CA GLU A 252 28.82 8.15 -3.33
C GLU A 252 29.83 8.49 -2.24
N ASP A 253 31.06 8.00 -2.40
CA ASP A 253 32.20 8.26 -1.51
C ASP A 253 31.99 7.79 -0.06
N ILE A 254 31.32 6.67 0.11
CA ILE A 254 31.22 5.99 1.40
C ILE A 254 32.60 5.39 1.73
N PRO A 255 33.17 5.66 2.92
CA PRO A 255 34.46 5.08 3.29
C PRO A 255 34.44 3.57 3.32
N PRO A 256 35.48 2.88 2.84
CA PRO A 256 35.59 1.44 2.91
C PRO A 256 35.37 0.92 4.33
N ALA A 257 34.48 -0.02 4.48
CA ALA A 257 34.14 -0.67 5.74
C ALA A 257 33.51 -2.05 5.48
N PRO A 258 33.55 -2.95 6.45
CA PRO A 258 32.76 -4.18 6.36
C PRO A 258 31.28 -3.90 6.16
N ARG A 259 30.59 -4.78 5.40
CA ARG A 259 29.14 -4.69 5.20
C ARG A 259 28.41 -4.61 6.54
N GLY A 260 27.32 -3.87 6.58
CA GLY A 260 26.53 -3.68 7.79
C GLY A 260 27.09 -2.62 8.76
N MET A 261 28.32 -2.13 8.58
CA MET A 261 28.94 -1.13 9.46
C MET A 261 28.60 0.34 9.10
N PRO A 262 28.58 0.75 7.81
CA PRO A 262 28.16 2.09 7.45
C PRO A 262 26.72 2.36 7.87
N GLN A 263 26.43 3.57 8.35
CA GLN A 263 25.09 3.99 8.77
C GLN A 263 24.60 5.06 7.80
N ILE A 264 23.72 4.65 6.90
CA ILE A 264 23.11 5.52 5.90
C ILE A 264 21.69 5.85 6.34
N GLU A 265 21.46 7.07 6.78
CA GLU A 265 20.14 7.55 7.15
C GLU A 265 19.41 8.01 5.90
N VAL A 266 18.30 7.33 5.58
CA VAL A 266 17.40 7.73 4.51
C VAL A 266 16.21 8.44 5.13
N SER A 267 15.95 9.66 4.70
CA SER A 267 14.84 10.50 5.20
C SER A 267 13.88 10.82 4.07
N PHE A 268 12.61 10.67 4.36
CA PHE A 268 11.46 11.05 3.51
C PHE A 268 10.78 12.24 4.17
N ASP A 269 10.70 13.34 3.47
CA ASP A 269 10.01 14.56 3.89
C ASP A 269 8.92 14.88 2.86
N LEU A 270 7.67 14.65 3.22
CA LEU A 270 6.49 14.82 2.37
C LEU A 270 5.71 16.04 2.84
N ASP A 271 5.64 17.07 1.99
CA ASP A 271 4.92 18.31 2.30
C ASP A 271 3.39 18.18 2.10
N ALA A 272 2.65 19.21 2.50
CA ALA A 272 1.19 19.27 2.37
C ALA A 272 0.70 19.30 0.90
N ASN A 273 1.58 19.52 -0.08
CA ASN A 273 1.25 19.52 -1.49
C ASN A 273 1.58 18.17 -2.16
N GLY A 274 2.02 17.17 -1.39
CA GLY A 274 2.43 15.87 -1.91
C GLY A 274 3.79 15.91 -2.61
N ILE A 275 4.65 16.89 -2.31
CA ILE A 275 6.02 16.92 -2.81
C ILE A 275 6.90 16.15 -1.82
N LEU A 276 7.53 15.09 -2.31
CA LEU A 276 8.41 14.21 -1.56
C LEU A 276 9.87 14.61 -1.79
N ASN A 277 10.56 14.99 -0.73
CA ASN A 277 12.01 15.15 -0.71
C ASN A 277 12.64 13.93 -0.03
N VAL A 278 13.48 13.19 -0.76
CA VAL A 278 14.19 12.03 -0.25
C VAL A 278 15.66 12.35 -0.15
N SER A 279 16.24 12.20 1.03
CA SER A 279 17.67 12.35 1.24
C SER A 279 18.31 11.08 1.81
N ALA A 280 19.57 10.86 1.48
CA ALA A 280 20.40 9.81 2.04
C ALA A 280 21.69 10.44 2.58
N LYS A 281 22.01 10.15 3.84
CA LYS A 281 23.15 10.74 4.54
C LYS A 281 24.00 9.67 5.23
N ASP A 282 25.28 9.65 4.94
CA ASP A 282 26.24 8.88 5.71
C ASP A 282 26.49 9.58 7.07
N LYS A 283 26.07 8.95 8.15
CA LYS A 283 26.18 9.51 9.52
C LYS A 283 27.63 9.73 9.96
N LYS A 284 28.57 8.99 9.40
CA LYS A 284 30.01 9.10 9.77
C LYS A 284 30.70 10.26 9.06
N THR A 285 30.47 10.44 7.78
CA THR A 285 31.13 11.49 6.96
C THR A 285 30.30 12.76 6.87
N GLY A 286 29.01 12.68 7.11
CA GLY A 286 28.06 13.78 6.92
C GLY A 286 27.70 14.05 5.46
N LYS A 287 28.21 13.25 4.50
CA LYS A 287 27.86 13.38 3.08
C LYS A 287 26.40 13.05 2.89
N GLU A 288 25.73 13.84 2.06
CA GLU A 288 24.29 13.76 1.81
C GLU A 288 24.01 13.98 0.33
N GLN A 289 23.05 13.23 -0.19
CA GLN A 289 22.45 13.40 -1.52
C GLN A 289 20.95 13.35 -1.39
N SER A 290 20.25 14.07 -2.27
CA SER A 290 18.79 14.13 -2.24
C SER A 290 18.19 14.20 -3.63
N ILE A 291 16.91 13.79 -3.72
CA ILE A 291 16.06 13.94 -4.89
C ILE A 291 14.71 14.53 -4.46
N VAL A 292 14.13 15.37 -5.30
CA VAL A 292 12.78 15.93 -5.10
C VAL A 292 11.84 15.32 -6.11
N ILE A 293 10.75 14.74 -5.64
CA ILE A 293 9.79 13.97 -6.42
C ILE A 293 8.38 14.50 -6.12
N LYS A 294 7.53 14.59 -7.13
CA LYS A 294 6.09 14.75 -6.91
C LYS A 294 5.49 13.37 -6.70
N ALA A 295 5.14 13.01 -5.47
CA ALA A 295 4.65 11.68 -5.11
C ALA A 295 3.33 11.31 -5.81
N SER A 296 2.52 12.30 -6.21
CA SER A 296 1.27 12.11 -6.96
C SER A 296 1.44 12.20 -8.48
N SER A 297 2.67 12.42 -9.00
CA SER A 297 2.87 12.65 -10.43
C SER A 297 2.83 11.35 -11.24
N GLY A 298 1.78 11.20 -12.04
CA GLY A 298 1.67 10.17 -13.08
C GLY A 298 0.95 8.88 -12.67
N LEU A 299 0.26 8.86 -11.54
CA LEU A 299 -0.74 7.85 -11.22
C LEU A 299 -2.13 8.47 -11.30
N SER A 300 -3.03 7.83 -12.06
CA SER A 300 -4.45 8.12 -11.99
C SER A 300 -5.07 7.39 -10.79
N ASP A 301 -6.27 7.79 -10.40
CA ASP A 301 -7.02 7.08 -9.34
C ASP A 301 -7.22 5.61 -9.71
N ASP A 302 -7.45 5.30 -10.99
CA ASP A 302 -7.54 3.95 -11.52
C ASP A 302 -6.23 3.16 -11.33
N ASP A 303 -5.08 3.79 -11.56
CA ASP A 303 -3.77 3.15 -11.33
C ASP A 303 -3.57 2.82 -9.86
N ILE A 304 -3.94 3.75 -8.95
CA ILE A 304 -3.86 3.56 -7.50
C ILE A 304 -4.72 2.37 -7.06
N GLU A 305 -5.98 2.33 -7.51
CA GLU A 305 -6.89 1.24 -7.19
C GLU A 305 -6.40 -0.11 -7.73
N ASN A 306 -5.91 -0.13 -8.97
CA ASN A 306 -5.35 -1.34 -9.56
C ASN A 306 -4.11 -1.84 -8.80
N MET A 307 -3.24 -0.95 -8.33
CA MET A 307 -2.08 -1.31 -7.52
C MET A 307 -2.49 -1.91 -6.16
N ILE A 308 -3.54 -1.37 -5.53
CA ILE A 308 -4.07 -1.92 -4.28
C ILE A 308 -4.68 -3.31 -4.50
N LYS A 309 -5.53 -3.46 -5.52
CA LYS A 309 -6.14 -4.75 -5.89
C LYS A 309 -5.09 -5.82 -6.26
N ASP A 310 -4.06 -5.42 -6.99
CA ASP A 310 -2.97 -6.32 -7.35
C ASP A 310 -2.18 -6.78 -6.11
N ALA A 311 -1.94 -5.89 -5.17
CA ALA A 311 -1.30 -6.24 -3.90
C ALA A 311 -2.17 -7.19 -3.05
N GLU A 312 -3.48 -6.94 -2.95
CA GLU A 312 -4.41 -7.85 -2.27
C GLU A 312 -4.44 -9.23 -2.93
N ALA A 313 -4.49 -9.29 -4.25
CA ALA A 313 -4.55 -10.55 -5.00
C ALA A 313 -3.27 -11.39 -4.86
N ASN A 314 -2.11 -10.73 -4.70
CA ASN A 314 -0.81 -11.38 -4.60
C ASN A 314 -0.23 -11.43 -3.17
N ALA A 315 -1.02 -11.12 -2.14
CA ALA A 315 -0.57 -11.03 -0.75
C ALA A 315 0.12 -12.32 -0.24
N GLU A 316 -0.37 -13.49 -0.63
CA GLU A 316 0.23 -14.80 -0.30
C GLU A 316 1.59 -15.02 -0.99
N GLU A 317 1.72 -14.59 -2.24
CA GLU A 317 2.97 -14.66 -3.00
C GLU A 317 3.99 -13.70 -2.42
N ASP A 318 3.58 -12.47 -2.13
CA ASP A 318 4.42 -11.44 -1.54
C ASP A 318 4.94 -11.84 -0.16
N LYS A 319 4.11 -12.49 0.67
CA LYS A 319 4.53 -13.03 1.97
C LYS A 319 5.57 -14.14 1.82
N LYS A 320 5.41 -15.02 0.85
CA LYS A 320 6.40 -16.07 0.54
C LYS A 320 7.70 -15.47 0.06
N PHE A 321 7.63 -14.48 -0.84
CA PHE A 321 8.80 -13.76 -1.35
C PHE A 321 9.58 -13.09 -0.20
N GLU A 322 8.90 -12.32 0.65
CA GLU A 322 9.52 -11.64 1.80
C GLU A 322 10.19 -12.65 2.74
N GLY A 323 9.51 -13.77 3.06
CA GLY A 323 10.07 -14.85 3.87
C GLY A 323 11.30 -15.49 3.24
N LEU A 324 11.27 -15.73 1.92
CA LEU A 324 12.41 -16.30 1.19
C LEU A 324 13.62 -15.36 1.20
N VAL A 325 13.41 -14.07 0.89
CA VAL A 325 14.49 -13.08 0.88
C VAL A 325 15.07 -12.90 2.28
N GLN A 326 14.24 -12.86 3.32
CA GLN A 326 14.71 -12.76 4.69
C GLN A 326 15.53 -13.98 5.11
N ALA A 327 15.09 -15.19 4.76
CA ALA A 327 15.85 -16.41 5.03
C ALA A 327 17.20 -16.41 4.30
N LYS A 328 17.23 -16.00 3.02
CA LYS A 328 18.48 -15.86 2.23
C LYS A 328 19.43 -14.84 2.85
N ASN A 329 18.94 -13.64 3.18
CA ASN A 329 19.76 -12.57 3.77
C ASN A 329 20.35 -12.98 5.13
N ASN A 330 19.57 -13.68 5.98
CA ASN A 330 20.05 -14.21 7.25
C ASN A 330 21.12 -15.30 7.05
N ALA A 331 20.91 -16.19 6.09
CA ALA A 331 21.87 -17.22 5.72
C ALA A 331 23.18 -16.62 5.22
N ASP A 332 23.13 -15.63 4.32
CA ASP A 332 24.31 -14.94 3.78
C ASP A 332 25.09 -14.19 4.86
N MET A 333 24.40 -13.54 5.81
CA MET A 333 25.05 -12.92 6.97
C MET A 333 25.77 -13.96 7.82
N LEU A 334 25.14 -15.10 8.09
CA LEU A 334 25.73 -16.18 8.88
C LEU A 334 26.92 -16.82 8.17
N ILE A 335 26.82 -17.09 6.86
CA ILE A 335 27.93 -17.61 6.03
C ILE A 335 29.14 -16.67 6.12
N HIS A 336 28.91 -15.38 5.91
CA HIS A 336 30.00 -14.38 5.94
C HIS A 336 30.64 -14.26 7.32
N ALA A 337 29.85 -14.18 8.39
CA ALA A 337 30.35 -14.13 9.75
C ALA A 337 31.13 -15.40 10.13
N THR A 338 30.63 -16.56 9.72
CA THR A 338 31.26 -17.84 9.99
C THR A 338 32.61 -17.97 9.26
N ARG A 339 32.68 -17.63 7.96
CA ARG A 339 33.94 -17.64 7.21
C ARG A 339 34.98 -16.74 7.85
N LYS A 340 34.60 -15.50 8.20
CA LYS A 340 35.48 -14.58 8.92
C LYS A 340 35.99 -15.15 10.24
N THR A 341 35.10 -15.75 11.05
CA THR A 341 35.46 -16.37 12.31
C THR A 341 36.43 -17.56 12.12
N VAL A 342 36.23 -18.39 11.11
CA VAL A 342 37.11 -19.51 10.76
C VAL A 342 38.50 -19.00 10.33
N ASP A 343 38.56 -17.97 9.49
CA ASP A 343 39.80 -17.37 9.03
C ASP A 343 40.58 -16.73 10.19
N GLU A 344 39.91 -16.01 11.10
CA GLU A 344 40.52 -15.35 12.25
C GLU A 344 40.93 -16.35 13.35
N SER A 345 40.29 -17.51 13.44
CA SER A 345 40.57 -18.53 14.46
C SER A 345 41.95 -19.22 14.28
N GLY A 346 42.52 -19.18 13.08
CA GLY A 346 43.86 -19.74 12.79
C GLY A 346 43.97 -21.21 13.22
N ASN A 347 44.88 -21.50 14.16
CA ASN A 347 45.12 -22.87 14.72
C ASN A 347 44.30 -23.19 15.98
N SER A 348 43.35 -22.33 16.38
CA SER A 348 42.52 -22.51 17.55
C SER A 348 41.44 -23.54 17.36
N LEU A 349 41.10 -23.86 16.12
CA LEU A 349 40.13 -24.93 15.73
C LEU A 349 40.89 -26.16 15.23
N SER A 350 40.44 -27.35 15.64
CA SER A 350 40.96 -28.63 15.10
C SER A 350 40.53 -28.81 13.63
N ASP A 351 41.24 -29.67 12.91
CA ASP A 351 40.93 -29.98 11.50
C ASP A 351 39.54 -30.64 11.35
N GLU A 352 39.07 -31.40 12.34
CA GLU A 352 37.74 -31.95 12.38
C GLU A 352 36.64 -30.87 12.57
N GLU A 353 36.87 -29.92 13.47
CA GLU A 353 35.97 -28.80 13.72
C GLU A 353 35.85 -27.91 12.46
N LYS A 354 36.99 -27.62 11.81
CA LYS A 354 37.01 -26.86 10.54
C LYS A 354 36.24 -27.59 9.43
N SER A 355 36.51 -28.87 9.25
CA SER A 355 35.83 -29.69 8.22
C SER A 355 34.31 -29.77 8.45
N SER A 356 33.88 -29.87 9.71
CA SER A 356 32.45 -29.89 10.07
C SER A 356 31.75 -28.56 9.75
N VAL A 357 32.39 -27.42 10.07
CA VAL A 357 31.88 -26.08 9.78
C VAL A 357 31.87 -25.83 8.27
N GLU A 358 32.92 -26.20 7.53
CA GLU A 358 32.99 -26.07 6.07
C GLU A 358 31.91 -26.89 5.38
N GLY A 359 31.64 -28.14 5.86
CA GLY A 359 30.55 -28.97 5.36
C GLY A 359 29.19 -28.33 5.57
N ALA A 360 28.94 -27.74 6.75
CA ALA A 360 27.69 -27.05 7.05
C ALA A 360 27.55 -25.74 6.26
N LEU A 361 28.62 -24.99 6.05
CA LEU A 361 28.65 -23.81 5.18
C LEU A 361 28.28 -24.17 3.75
N THR A 362 28.89 -25.20 3.18
CA THR A 362 28.58 -25.67 1.82
C THR A 362 27.12 -26.09 1.68
N ALA A 363 26.60 -26.80 2.69
CA ALA A 363 25.18 -27.19 2.70
C ALA A 363 24.23 -25.99 2.76
N LEU A 364 24.59 -24.95 3.53
CA LEU A 364 23.80 -23.72 3.62
C LEU A 364 23.86 -22.91 2.29
N GLU A 365 25.03 -22.84 1.66
CA GLU A 365 25.19 -22.17 0.36
C GLU A 365 24.39 -22.87 -0.75
N GLU A 366 24.31 -24.20 -0.73
CA GLU A 366 23.45 -24.96 -1.63
C GLU A 366 21.97 -24.74 -1.35
N ALA A 367 21.58 -24.68 -0.07
CA ALA A 367 20.22 -24.42 0.34
C ALA A 367 19.75 -23.01 -0.13
N VAL A 368 20.59 -21.98 0.00
CA VAL A 368 20.29 -20.62 -0.50
C VAL A 368 20.00 -20.59 -2.00
N LYS A 369 20.67 -21.44 -2.80
CA LYS A 369 20.41 -21.56 -4.23
C LYS A 369 19.12 -22.30 -4.59
N SER A 370 18.59 -23.10 -3.66
CA SER A 370 17.39 -23.95 -3.92
C SER A 370 16.06 -23.21 -3.86
N GLU A 371 16.00 -21.95 -3.36
CA GLU A 371 14.78 -21.17 -3.14
C GLU A 371 13.73 -21.82 -2.21
N ASP A 372 14.17 -22.78 -1.40
CA ASP A 372 13.35 -23.54 -0.46
C ASP A 372 13.59 -23.00 0.97
N ILE A 373 12.62 -22.28 1.51
CA ILE A 373 12.72 -21.63 2.83
C ILE A 373 13.02 -22.65 3.92
N GLU A 374 12.35 -23.81 3.94
CA GLU A 374 12.52 -24.83 4.97
C GLU A 374 13.95 -25.41 4.96
N LYS A 375 14.53 -25.59 3.79
CA LYS A 375 15.93 -26.03 3.64
C LYS A 375 16.90 -24.97 4.11
N ILE A 376 16.66 -23.70 3.77
CA ILE A 376 17.52 -22.58 4.20
C ILE A 376 17.49 -22.47 5.73
N GLU A 377 16.30 -22.48 6.33
CA GLU A 377 16.15 -22.37 7.78
C GLU A 377 16.76 -23.57 8.53
N SER A 378 16.55 -24.80 8.04
CA SER A 378 17.12 -25.99 8.65
C SER A 378 18.66 -26.02 8.57
N SER A 379 19.23 -25.62 7.42
CA SER A 379 20.69 -25.52 7.27
C SER A 379 21.28 -24.38 8.10
N THR A 380 20.59 -23.24 8.20
CA THR A 380 20.95 -22.12 9.07
C THR A 380 20.99 -22.56 10.54
N LYS A 381 19.98 -23.29 10.98
CA LYS A 381 19.91 -23.83 12.34
C LYS A 381 21.05 -24.80 12.62
N ASN A 382 21.32 -25.72 11.68
CA ASN A 382 22.41 -26.69 11.81
C ASN A 382 23.78 -26.00 11.95
N LEU A 383 24.06 -24.99 11.12
CA LEU A 383 25.30 -24.20 11.23
C LEU A 383 25.41 -23.46 12.57
N ASN A 384 24.32 -22.84 13.05
CA ASN A 384 24.28 -22.16 14.35
C ASN A 384 24.53 -23.12 15.52
N GLU A 385 23.99 -24.34 15.48
CA GLU A 385 24.20 -25.37 16.50
C GLU A 385 25.67 -25.80 16.55
N LEU A 386 26.36 -25.85 15.41
CA LEU A 386 27.81 -26.15 15.36
C LEU A 386 28.66 -24.97 15.85
N LEU A 387 28.25 -23.72 15.56
CA LEU A 387 29.02 -22.52 15.94
C LEU A 387 28.93 -22.18 17.43
N THR A 388 27.83 -22.52 18.10
CA THR A 388 27.60 -22.20 19.52
C THR A 388 28.73 -22.70 20.42
N PRO A 389 29.10 -23.99 20.41
CA PRO A 389 30.18 -24.51 21.26
C PRO A 389 31.56 -24.01 20.85
N LEU A 390 31.77 -23.72 19.54
CA LEU A 390 33.02 -23.17 19.02
C LEU A 390 33.24 -21.72 19.48
N SER A 391 32.21 -20.93 19.50
CA SER A 391 32.25 -19.54 19.98
C SER A 391 32.59 -19.48 21.47
N GLU A 392 32.01 -20.38 22.29
CA GLU A 392 32.32 -20.48 23.71
C GLU A 392 33.79 -20.90 23.96
N LYS A 393 34.32 -21.79 23.12
CA LYS A 393 35.72 -22.25 23.20
C LYS A 393 36.68 -21.12 22.84
N LEU A 394 36.43 -20.39 21.78
CA LEU A 394 37.24 -19.26 21.34
C LEU A 394 37.21 -18.11 22.36
N TYR A 395 36.07 -17.85 22.98
CA TYR A 395 35.94 -16.81 24.02
C TYR A 395 36.79 -17.19 25.27
N LYS A 396 36.70 -18.44 25.75
CA LYS A 396 37.54 -18.90 26.87
C LYS A 396 39.05 -18.81 26.58
N GLN A 397 39.46 -19.16 25.36
CA GLN A 397 40.87 -19.02 24.97
C GLN A 397 41.37 -17.58 24.92
N SER A 398 40.52 -16.63 24.56
CA SER A 398 40.84 -15.20 24.54
C SER A 398 40.98 -14.63 25.96
N GLU A 399 40.16 -15.10 26.92
CA GLU A 399 40.27 -14.71 28.33
C GLU A 399 41.58 -15.29 28.97
N ASP A 400 41.91 -16.55 28.68
CA ASP A 400 43.15 -17.15 29.16
C ASP A 400 44.40 -16.48 28.59
N SER A 401 44.39 -16.07 27.32
CA SER A 401 45.52 -15.33 26.70
C SER A 401 45.68 -13.91 27.25
N SER A 402 44.61 -13.24 27.62
CA SER A 402 44.65 -11.92 28.27
C SER A 402 45.10 -12.04 29.74
N ALA A 403 44.70 -13.11 30.43
CA ALA A 403 45.19 -13.40 31.80
C ALA A 403 46.70 -13.71 31.85
N VAL A 404 47.22 -14.43 30.84
CA VAL A 404 48.70 -14.72 30.73
C VAL A 404 49.50 -13.43 30.42
N SER A 405 48.96 -12.49 29.66
CA SER A 405 49.62 -11.20 29.41
C SER A 405 49.74 -10.36 30.70
N TYR A 406 48.76 -10.39 31.58
CA TYR A 406 48.78 -9.69 32.87
C TYR A 406 49.73 -10.34 33.88
N THR A 407 49.92 -11.67 33.84
CA THR A 407 50.89 -12.37 34.72
C THR A 407 52.32 -12.13 34.29
N HIS A 408 52.63 -11.98 32.99
CA HIS A 408 53.97 -11.65 32.51
C HIS A 408 54.39 -10.21 32.83
N LEU A 409 53.49 -9.24 32.84
CA LEU A 409 53.77 -7.88 33.28
C LEU A 409 54.05 -7.77 34.78
N ARG A 410 53.49 -8.61 35.65
CA ARG A 410 53.73 -8.64 37.07
C ARG A 410 55.07 -9.34 37.44
N ALA A 411 55.56 -10.25 36.61
CA ALA A 411 56.83 -10.97 36.86
C ALA A 411 58.09 -10.09 36.53
N HIS A 412 57.96 -9.04 35.75
CA HIS A 412 59.05 -8.12 35.43
C HIS A 412 59.19 -6.96 36.44
N GLU A 413 58.16 -6.63 37.25
CA GLU A 413 58.22 -5.58 38.27
C GLU A 413 58.80 -6.01 39.61
N THR A 414 59.02 -7.33 39.86
CA THR A 414 59.54 -7.86 41.14
C THR A 414 61.05 -8.18 41.11
N ARG A 415 61.83 -7.79 40.08
CA ARG A 415 63.25 -7.96 40.01
C ARG A 415 64.04 -6.66 39.95
N GLY A 416 63.61 -5.61 40.59
CA GLY A 416 64.30 -4.36 40.71
C GLY A 416 64.06 -3.73 42.08
N ASN A 417 64.71 -4.30 43.15
CA ASN A 417 65.11 -3.68 44.38
C ASN A 417 66.15 -4.55 45.04
#